data_e24dedd4b6e7f7433961d1bcd4a19a37
#
_entry.id   e24dedd4b6e7f7433961d1bcd4a19a37
#
_cell.length_a   1.000
_cell.length_b   1.000
_cell.length_c   1.000
_cell.angle_alpha   90.00
_cell.angle_beta   90.00
_cell.angle_gamma   90.00
#
_symmetry.space_group_name_H-M   'P 1'
#
loop_
_entity.id
_entity.type
_entity.pdbx_description
1 polymer ?
#
loop_
_entity_poly.entity_id
_entity_poly.type
_entity_poly.pdbx_seq_one_letter_code
_entity_poly.pdbx_strand_id
1 'polypeptide(L)'
;MSTIKAANVQNTGSGAPTFKNSSGTEIGQLAKAWVNFNGRNTPSIRDSFNVSSITDLGTGKYKITFTNALANVNYAIAGSAAELGSTGFNDVFFGAGRNNNYSDLMTTTFCTVTTSTSSHVDRDIIMAIIFGD
;
A
#
# COMPACT_ATOMS: atom_id res chain seq x y z
N MET A 1 14.15 17.65 28.55
CA MET A 1 13.74 16.85 27.39
C MET A 1 13.49 15.43 27.86
N SER A 2 12.33 14.85 27.62
CA SER A 2 12.01 13.46 28.01
C SER A 2 12.26 12.54 26.84
N THR A 3 12.96 11.42 27.07
CA THR A 3 13.26 10.41 26.04
C THR A 3 12.70 9.09 26.49
N ILE A 4 11.95 8.39 25.60
CA ILE A 4 11.53 7.01 25.79
C ILE A 4 12.54 6.12 25.05
N LYS A 5 13.19 5.20 25.77
CA LYS A 5 14.01 4.13 25.19
C LYS A 5 13.31 2.81 25.43
N ALA A 6 12.81 2.20 24.37
CA ALA A 6 12.09 0.92 24.45
C ALA A 6 12.49 0.03 23.27
N ALA A 7 12.65 -1.27 23.53
CA ALA A 7 12.87 -2.26 22.48
C ALA A 7 11.58 -2.53 21.68
N ASN A 8 10.42 -2.40 22.34
CA ASN A 8 9.11 -2.57 21.72
C ASN A 8 8.14 -1.49 22.23
N VAL A 9 7.24 -1.05 21.34
CA VAL A 9 6.07 -0.23 21.68
C VAL A 9 4.83 -1.04 21.30
N GLN A 10 4.04 -1.40 22.28
CA GLN A 10 2.86 -2.23 22.10
C GLN A 10 1.63 -1.51 22.64
N ASN A 11 0.54 -1.50 21.87
CA ASN A 11 -0.75 -1.07 22.36
C ASN A 11 -1.37 -2.17 23.24
N THR A 12 -2.07 -1.79 24.30
CA THR A 12 -2.85 -2.72 25.16
C THR A 12 -4.18 -3.13 24.52
N GLY A 13 -4.63 -2.44 23.48
CA GLY A 13 -5.81 -2.77 22.69
C GLY A 13 -5.44 -3.46 21.36
N SER A 14 -6.45 -3.71 20.52
CA SER A 14 -6.29 -4.38 19.21
C SER A 14 -5.80 -3.47 18.08
N GLY A 15 -5.77 -2.15 18.29
CA GLY A 15 -5.35 -1.18 17.29
C GLY A 15 -3.84 -0.90 17.30
N ALA A 16 -3.35 -0.14 16.32
CA ALA A 16 -1.99 0.37 16.32
C ALA A 16 -1.80 1.42 17.44
N PRO A 17 -0.56 1.60 17.98
CA PRO A 17 -0.26 2.72 18.86
C PRO A 17 -0.54 4.05 18.17
N THR A 18 -1.09 5.03 18.92
CA THR A 18 -1.31 6.39 18.43
C THR A 18 -0.27 7.35 18.96
N PHE A 19 0.25 8.23 18.10
CA PHE A 19 1.18 9.28 18.48
C PHE A 19 0.41 10.58 18.70
N LYS A 20 0.42 11.09 19.93
CA LYS A 20 -0.32 12.30 20.34
C LYS A 20 0.61 13.36 20.92
N ASN A 21 0.25 14.63 20.72
CA ASN A 21 0.88 15.74 21.41
C ASN A 21 0.38 15.88 22.86
N SER A 22 0.90 16.87 23.61
CA SER A 22 0.52 17.11 25.01
C SER A 22 -0.95 17.49 25.23
N SER A 23 -1.65 17.95 24.19
CA SER A 23 -3.09 18.25 24.23
C SER A 23 -3.97 17.06 23.82
N GLY A 24 -3.37 15.88 23.54
CA GLY A 24 -4.10 14.69 23.16
C GLY A 24 -4.45 14.60 21.67
N THR A 25 -4.03 15.56 20.85
CA THR A 25 -4.24 15.55 19.40
C THR A 25 -3.29 14.57 18.72
N GLU A 26 -3.79 13.74 17.83
CA GLU A 26 -2.96 12.84 17.02
C GLU A 26 -2.07 13.65 16.06
N ILE A 27 -0.78 13.32 16.04
CA ILE A 27 0.25 14.04 15.28
C ILE A 27 1.04 13.13 14.32
N GLY A 28 0.71 11.84 14.26
CA GLY A 28 1.38 10.90 13.36
C GLY A 28 0.64 9.57 13.30
N GLN A 29 0.76 8.92 12.15
CA GLN A 29 0.17 7.61 11.89
C GLN A 29 1.24 6.63 11.39
N LEU A 30 1.06 5.36 11.74
CA LEU A 30 1.81 4.25 11.14
C LEU A 30 1.13 3.78 9.87
N ALA A 31 1.90 3.24 8.94
CA ALA A 31 1.34 2.56 7.77
C ALA A 31 0.41 1.41 8.22
N LYS A 32 -0.76 1.30 7.61
CA LYS A 32 -1.75 0.25 7.88
C LYS A 32 -1.51 -1.01 7.05
N ALA A 33 -0.90 -0.84 5.90
CA ALA A 33 -0.44 -1.93 5.05
C ALA A 33 0.70 -1.45 4.14
N TRP A 34 1.56 -2.36 3.70
CA TRP A 34 2.49 -2.12 2.63
C TRP A 34 2.85 -3.43 1.93
N VAL A 35 3.29 -3.33 0.68
CA VAL A 35 3.72 -4.48 -0.11
C VAL A 35 4.79 -4.08 -1.13
N ASN A 36 5.75 -5.00 -1.33
CA ASN A 36 6.65 -5.03 -2.48
C ASN A 36 6.39 -6.35 -3.23
N PHE A 37 6.06 -6.25 -4.52
CA PHE A 37 5.74 -7.43 -5.32
C PHE A 37 6.26 -7.32 -6.75
N ASN A 38 6.40 -8.49 -7.40
CA ASN A 38 6.59 -8.61 -8.84
C ASN A 38 5.22 -8.62 -9.51
N GLY A 39 5.02 -7.76 -10.50
CA GLY A 39 3.76 -7.70 -11.25
C GLY A 39 3.80 -8.43 -12.59
N ARG A 40 4.94 -9.01 -13.00
CA ARG A 40 5.04 -9.74 -14.26
C ARG A 40 4.54 -11.18 -14.14
N ASN A 41 3.94 -11.68 -15.21
CA ASN A 41 3.39 -13.04 -15.31
C ASN A 41 2.36 -13.29 -14.19
N THR A 42 2.66 -14.21 -13.27
CA THR A 42 1.86 -14.41 -12.06
C THR A 42 2.41 -13.50 -10.95
N PRO A 43 1.66 -12.50 -10.48
CA PRO A 43 2.12 -11.60 -9.44
C PRO A 43 2.58 -12.35 -8.19
N SER A 44 3.71 -11.95 -7.62
CA SER A 44 4.28 -12.59 -6.43
C SER A 44 4.79 -11.57 -5.41
N ILE A 45 4.36 -11.72 -4.17
CA ILE A 45 4.79 -10.87 -3.06
C ILE A 45 6.24 -11.22 -2.71
N ARG A 46 7.11 -10.19 -2.60
CA ARG A 46 8.46 -10.32 -2.05
C ARG A 46 8.46 -10.12 -0.55
N ASP A 47 7.76 -9.08 -0.10
CA ASP A 47 7.60 -8.77 1.32
C ASP A 47 6.39 -7.86 1.53
N SER A 48 5.76 -7.94 2.70
CA SER A 48 4.54 -7.18 2.99
C SER A 48 4.22 -7.08 4.46
N PHE A 49 3.39 -6.11 4.80
CA PHE A 49 2.71 -6.01 6.08
C PHE A 49 1.21 -5.81 5.84
N ASN A 50 0.37 -6.59 6.52
CA ASN A 50 -1.08 -6.58 6.42
C ASN A 50 -1.62 -6.80 4.98
N VAL A 51 -0.90 -7.55 4.15
CA VAL A 51 -1.32 -7.94 2.79
C VAL A 51 -1.30 -9.46 2.68
N SER A 52 -2.40 -10.05 2.24
CA SER A 52 -2.55 -11.51 2.10
C SER A 52 -2.31 -12.00 0.68
N SER A 53 -2.67 -11.21 -0.33
CA SER A 53 -2.51 -11.62 -1.73
C SER A 53 -2.52 -10.44 -2.72
N ILE A 54 -1.91 -10.68 -3.88
CA ILE A 54 -2.05 -9.84 -5.08
C ILE A 54 -2.83 -10.63 -6.12
N THR A 55 -3.87 -10.03 -6.68
CA THR A 55 -4.60 -10.60 -7.82
C THR A 55 -4.29 -9.78 -9.07
N ASP A 56 -3.92 -10.47 -10.15
CA ASP A 56 -3.79 -9.88 -11.47
C ASP A 56 -5.18 -9.57 -12.04
N LEU A 57 -5.40 -8.32 -12.43
CA LEU A 57 -6.62 -7.83 -13.08
C LEU A 57 -6.40 -7.50 -14.57
N GLY A 58 -5.24 -7.86 -15.10
CA GLY A 58 -4.78 -7.56 -16.46
C GLY A 58 -3.59 -6.61 -16.43
N THR A 59 -2.95 -6.42 -17.57
CA THR A 59 -1.70 -5.68 -17.73
C THR A 59 -1.67 -4.38 -16.92
N GLY A 60 -0.71 -4.29 -16.01
CA GLY A 60 -0.51 -3.13 -15.14
C GLY A 60 -1.64 -2.83 -14.16
N LYS A 61 -2.48 -3.81 -13.83
CA LYS A 61 -3.62 -3.63 -12.92
C LYS A 61 -3.63 -4.73 -11.87
N TYR A 62 -3.65 -4.36 -10.60
CA TYR A 62 -3.53 -5.32 -9.51
C TYR A 62 -4.51 -5.00 -8.38
N LYS A 63 -5.07 -6.05 -7.77
CA LYS A 63 -5.80 -5.95 -6.52
C LYS A 63 -4.89 -6.40 -5.37
N ILE A 64 -4.72 -5.54 -4.39
CA ILE A 64 -4.00 -5.80 -3.15
C ILE A 64 -5.04 -6.13 -2.08
N THR A 65 -5.09 -7.36 -1.60
CA THR A 65 -6.03 -7.82 -0.58
C THR A 65 -5.36 -7.74 0.80
N PHE A 66 -6.04 -7.10 1.75
CA PHE A 66 -5.54 -6.97 3.12
C PHE A 66 -5.78 -8.25 3.94
N THR A 67 -4.87 -8.56 4.84
CA THR A 67 -5.04 -9.65 5.82
C THR A 67 -6.08 -9.27 6.87
N ASN A 68 -5.98 -8.05 7.40
CA ASN A 68 -6.95 -7.47 8.32
C ASN A 68 -7.58 -6.25 7.65
N ALA A 69 -8.90 -6.17 7.69
CA ALA A 69 -9.64 -5.05 7.12
C ALA A 69 -9.23 -3.72 7.76
N LEU A 70 -9.20 -2.67 6.94
CA LEU A 70 -9.05 -1.28 7.42
C LEU A 70 -10.36 -0.80 8.05
N ALA A 71 -10.30 0.22 8.90
CA ALA A 71 -11.48 0.73 9.61
C ALA A 71 -12.50 1.38 8.68
N ASN A 72 -12.01 2.05 7.62
CA ASN A 72 -12.86 2.71 6.62
C ASN A 72 -12.16 2.75 5.25
N VAL A 73 -12.80 3.35 4.25
CA VAL A 73 -12.29 3.46 2.87
C VAL A 73 -11.52 4.76 2.59
N ASN A 74 -11.38 5.65 3.58
CA ASN A 74 -10.78 6.97 3.43
C ASN A 74 -9.26 6.93 3.69
N TYR A 75 -8.57 5.96 3.14
CA TYR A 75 -7.12 5.83 3.27
C TYR A 75 -6.41 6.37 2.02
N ALA A 76 -5.15 6.76 2.19
CA ALA A 76 -4.28 7.19 1.11
C ALA A 76 -3.38 6.04 0.65
N ILE A 77 -3.15 5.95 -0.65
CA ILE A 77 -2.20 5.02 -1.26
C ILE A 77 -1.09 5.82 -1.91
N ALA A 78 0.16 5.50 -1.56
CA ALA A 78 1.34 5.96 -2.25
C ALA A 78 2.14 4.77 -2.77
N GLY A 79 2.90 4.95 -3.84
CA GLY A 79 3.70 3.85 -4.36
C GLY A 79 4.62 4.25 -5.49
N SER A 80 5.38 3.27 -5.95
CA SER A 80 6.24 3.39 -7.12
C SER A 80 6.34 2.05 -7.84
N ALA A 81 6.79 2.09 -9.09
CA ALA A 81 7.07 0.90 -9.86
C ALA A 81 8.35 1.07 -10.69
N ALA A 82 9.08 -0.03 -10.89
CA ALA A 82 10.33 -0.04 -11.62
C ALA A 82 10.49 -1.32 -12.45
N GLU A 83 11.36 -1.27 -13.43
CA GLU A 83 11.76 -2.40 -14.25
C GLU A 83 13.20 -2.81 -13.96
N LEU A 84 13.46 -4.09 -13.76
CA LEU A 84 14.81 -4.63 -13.60
C LEU A 84 15.51 -4.72 -14.97
N GLY A 85 16.78 -4.31 -15.01
CA GLY A 85 17.61 -4.44 -16.21
C GLY A 85 17.35 -3.40 -17.31
N SER A 86 16.51 -2.41 -17.08
CA SER A 86 16.36 -1.27 -17.98
C SER A 86 17.48 -0.26 -17.76
N THR A 87 18.17 0.14 -18.84
CA THR A 87 19.18 1.21 -18.80
C THR A 87 18.56 2.60 -18.97
N GLY A 88 17.25 2.70 -19.19
CA GLY A 88 16.50 3.94 -19.34
C GLY A 88 15.63 4.22 -18.09
N PHE A 89 15.52 5.49 -17.74
CA PHE A 89 14.49 5.95 -16.81
C PHE A 89 13.14 5.89 -17.53
N ASN A 90 12.38 4.82 -17.28
CA ASN A 90 10.98 4.78 -17.72
C ASN A 90 10.14 5.38 -16.61
N ASP A 91 9.57 6.54 -16.84
CA ASP A 91 8.59 7.13 -15.94
C ASP A 91 7.40 6.18 -15.80
N VAL A 92 7.23 5.62 -14.62
CA VAL A 92 6.11 4.75 -14.31
C VAL A 92 5.19 5.49 -13.35
N PHE A 93 4.00 5.78 -13.81
CA PHE A 93 2.95 6.33 -12.96
C PHE A 93 2.33 5.20 -12.15
N PHE A 94 2.36 5.36 -10.83
CA PHE A 94 1.59 4.55 -9.90
C PHE A 94 0.30 5.30 -9.56
N GLY A 95 -0.83 4.62 -9.63
CA GLY A 95 -2.12 5.23 -9.32
C GLY A 95 -3.06 4.26 -8.63
N ALA A 96 -4.04 4.79 -7.91
CA ALA A 96 -5.20 4.01 -7.53
C ALA A 96 -5.91 3.54 -8.79
N GLY A 97 -6.30 2.28 -8.84
CA GLY A 97 -6.89 1.66 -10.03
C GLY A 97 -8.15 2.40 -10.49
N ARG A 98 -8.31 2.54 -11.78
CA ARG A 98 -9.53 3.09 -12.37
C ARG A 98 -10.43 1.96 -12.85
N ASN A 99 -11.59 1.85 -12.24
CA ASN A 99 -12.80 1.32 -12.87
C ASN A 99 -13.86 2.42 -12.82
N ASN A 100 -14.88 2.32 -13.65
CA ASN A 100 -15.96 3.32 -13.70
C ASN A 100 -16.84 3.36 -12.43
N ASN A 101 -16.53 2.52 -11.43
CA ASN A 101 -17.18 2.45 -10.12
C ASN A 101 -16.14 2.63 -9.01
N TYR A 102 -16.24 3.71 -8.25
CA TYR A 102 -15.35 3.98 -7.11
C TYR A 102 -15.45 2.93 -5.99
N SER A 103 -16.59 2.27 -5.84
CA SER A 103 -16.81 1.22 -4.84
C SER A 103 -15.94 -0.03 -5.02
N ASP A 104 -15.40 -0.24 -6.23
CA ASP A 104 -14.60 -1.43 -6.55
C ASP A 104 -13.09 -1.15 -6.50
N LEU A 105 -12.68 0.07 -6.16
CA LEU A 105 -11.28 0.49 -6.19
C LEU A 105 -10.62 0.49 -4.83
N MET A 106 -11.37 0.95 -3.82
CA MET A 106 -10.94 1.08 -2.44
C MET A 106 -12.04 0.57 -1.53
N THR A 107 -11.79 -0.53 -0.85
CA THR A 107 -12.68 -1.11 0.14
C THR A 107 -11.93 -1.28 1.45
N THR A 108 -12.58 -1.67 2.52
CA THR A 108 -11.89 -1.97 3.77
C THR A 108 -11.04 -3.24 3.68
N THR A 109 -11.29 -4.13 2.71
CA THR A 109 -10.64 -5.43 2.58
C THR A 109 -9.62 -5.51 1.44
N PHE A 110 -9.67 -4.60 0.49
CA PHE A 110 -8.69 -4.51 -0.61
C PHE A 110 -8.63 -3.10 -1.21
N CYS A 111 -7.55 -2.84 -1.94
CA CYS A 111 -7.44 -1.73 -2.87
C CYS A 111 -6.94 -2.22 -4.24
N THR A 112 -7.18 -1.43 -5.28
CA THR A 112 -6.63 -1.67 -6.62
C THR A 112 -5.60 -0.60 -6.96
N VAL A 113 -4.53 -1.02 -7.63
CA VAL A 113 -3.46 -0.13 -8.08
C VAL A 113 -3.16 -0.38 -9.55
N THR A 114 -2.64 0.64 -10.22
CA THR A 114 -2.23 0.54 -11.61
C THR A 114 -0.80 1.04 -11.80
N THR A 115 -0.11 0.42 -12.74
CA THR A 115 1.19 0.91 -13.25
C THR A 115 1.07 1.22 -14.73
N SER A 116 1.54 2.38 -15.16
CA SER A 116 1.44 2.82 -16.55
C SER A 116 2.60 3.72 -16.95
N THR A 117 2.86 3.74 -18.24
CA THR A 117 3.62 4.76 -18.94
C THR A 117 2.63 5.53 -19.84
N SER A 118 2.73 5.43 -21.15
CA SER A 118 1.67 5.85 -22.09
C SER A 118 0.47 4.89 -22.09
N SER A 119 0.65 3.65 -21.63
CA SER A 119 -0.37 2.61 -21.46
C SER A 119 -0.09 1.80 -20.19
N HIS A 120 -1.05 0.97 -19.76
CA HIS A 120 -0.82 0.06 -18.63
C HIS A 120 0.29 -0.94 -18.95
N VAL A 121 1.15 -1.24 -17.98
CA VAL A 121 2.33 -2.09 -18.16
C VAL A 121 2.67 -2.83 -16.87
N ASP A 122 3.01 -4.12 -16.99
CA ASP A 122 3.51 -4.91 -15.88
C ASP A 122 4.96 -4.53 -15.55
N ARG A 123 5.29 -4.48 -14.27
CA ARG A 123 6.62 -4.12 -13.78
C ARG A 123 7.17 -5.17 -12.84
N ASP A 124 8.51 -5.30 -12.84
CA ASP A 124 9.23 -6.25 -11.98
C ASP A 124 9.16 -5.87 -10.51
N ILE A 125 9.17 -4.58 -10.21
CA ILE A 125 9.10 -4.04 -8.85
C ILE A 125 7.92 -3.11 -8.78
N ILE A 126 6.97 -3.42 -7.90
CA ILE A 126 5.83 -2.57 -7.58
C ILE A 126 5.75 -2.48 -6.07
N MET A 127 5.70 -1.27 -5.56
CA MET A 127 5.63 -0.97 -4.14
C MET A 127 4.41 -0.10 -3.85
N ALA A 128 3.67 -0.47 -2.82
CA ALA A 128 2.54 0.32 -2.32
C ALA A 128 2.60 0.42 -0.81
N ILE A 129 2.24 1.58 -0.29
CA ILE A 129 2.08 1.85 1.14
C ILE A 129 0.75 2.54 1.36
N ILE A 130 0.05 2.14 2.41
CA ILE A 130 -1.30 2.57 2.74
C ILE A 130 -1.31 3.23 4.12
N PHE A 131 -1.84 4.45 4.18
CA PHE A 131 -2.05 5.21 5.41
C PHE A 131 -3.53 5.57 5.56
N GLY A 132 -4.05 5.50 6.76
CA GLY A 132 -5.43 5.82 7.10
C GLY A 132 -5.84 5.23 8.43
N ASP A 133 -7.12 5.24 8.75
CA ASP A 133 -7.69 4.68 9.99
C ASP A 133 -8.16 3.23 9.78
#